data_fd74ac81735c99c3b97bb74fb417c8f0
#
_entry.id   fd74ac81735c99c3b97bb74fb417c8f0
#
_cell.length_a   1.000
_cell.length_b   1.000
_cell.length_c   1.000
_cell.angle_alpha   90.00
_cell.angle_beta   90.00
_cell.angle_gamma   90.00
#
_symmetry.space_group_name_H-M   'P 1'
#
loop_
_entity.id
_entity.type
_entity.pdbx_description
1 polymer ?
#
loop_
_entity_poly.entity_id
_entity_poly.type
_entity_poly.pdbx_seq_one_letter_code
_entity_poly.pdbx_strand_id
1 'polypeptide(L)'
;MKKQSVAAACVTALLLLTTACGKAEAPVLPVPQEGQVKAICQLAVLECDYHNLAKFEQKDASKFLWMTKDKRFWVEYSATAVLGIDADQVSMELQGDVVSITLPRARVLNCEVNGDSLSKDSYIVDKDSAPVTAQDEVYAFQEAQDSLRQTVEADGDMLDLAQTRVEELLKNYVNSLAKATGTEYRVEFHYLEEDENA
;
A
#
# COMPACT_ATOMS: atom_id res chain seq x y z
N MET A 1 -7.04 -44.24 69.70
CA MET A 1 -7.67 -42.92 69.44
C MET A 1 -6.86 -41.93 68.53
N LYS A 2 -5.51 -42.01 68.45
CA LYS A 2 -4.68 -41.12 67.65
C LYS A 2 -4.72 -41.35 66.12
N LYS A 3 -5.02 -42.57 65.65
CA LYS A 3 -5.04 -42.90 64.21
C LYS A 3 -6.33 -42.42 63.45
N GLN A 4 -7.43 -42.27 64.15
CA GLN A 4 -8.68 -41.82 63.59
C GLN A 4 -8.70 -40.28 63.38
N SER A 5 -8.01 -39.51 64.20
CA SER A 5 -7.89 -38.07 64.11
C SER A 5 -7.05 -37.62 62.89
N VAL A 6 -6.03 -38.38 62.48
CA VAL A 6 -5.18 -38.11 61.37
C VAL A 6 -5.93 -38.33 60.00
N ALA A 7 -6.72 -39.40 59.95
CA ALA A 7 -7.52 -39.72 58.77
C ALA A 7 -8.62 -38.67 58.52
N ALA A 8 -9.26 -38.16 59.58
CA ALA A 8 -10.26 -37.09 59.48
C ALA A 8 -9.63 -35.78 59.05
N ALA A 9 -8.42 -35.43 59.48
CA ALA A 9 -7.70 -34.20 59.04
C ALA A 9 -7.25 -34.25 57.58
N CYS A 10 -6.88 -35.43 57.07
CA CYS A 10 -6.50 -35.59 55.64
C CYS A 10 -7.71 -35.48 54.69
N VAL A 11 -8.88 -35.98 55.10
CA VAL A 11 -10.10 -35.89 54.27
C VAL A 11 -10.63 -34.47 54.21
N THR A 12 -10.56 -33.69 55.27
CA THR A 12 -10.96 -32.27 55.29
C THR A 12 -9.99 -31.38 54.47
N ALA A 13 -8.68 -31.70 54.46
CA ALA A 13 -7.72 -30.99 53.64
C ALA A 13 -7.90 -31.27 52.12
N LEU A 14 -8.34 -32.48 51.74
CA LEU A 14 -8.56 -32.87 50.36
C LEU A 14 -9.86 -32.21 49.77
N LEU A 15 -10.86 -31.94 50.61
CA LEU A 15 -12.11 -31.28 50.21
C LEU A 15 -11.97 -29.77 50.00
N LEU A 16 -10.93 -29.13 50.55
CA LEU A 16 -10.65 -27.70 50.38
C LEU A 16 -9.87 -27.37 49.09
N LEU A 17 -9.33 -28.36 48.39
CA LEU A 17 -8.58 -28.19 47.16
C LEU A 17 -9.46 -28.17 45.89
N THR A 18 -10.77 -28.41 45.97
CA THR A 18 -11.68 -28.50 44.83
C THR A 18 -12.43 -27.19 44.52
N THR A 19 -12.26 -26.11 45.29
CA THR A 19 -12.98 -24.85 45.09
C THR A 19 -12.19 -23.79 44.30
N ALA A 20 -11.01 -24.13 43.75
CA ALA A 20 -10.24 -23.26 42.87
C ALA A 20 -10.64 -23.44 41.37
N CYS A 21 -11.93 -23.63 41.08
CA CYS A 21 -12.44 -23.37 39.76
C CYS A 21 -12.59 -21.86 39.60
N GLY A 22 -11.52 -21.20 39.18
CA GLY A 22 -11.62 -19.83 38.65
C GLY A 22 -12.74 -19.81 37.62
N LYS A 23 -13.62 -18.82 37.71
CA LYS A 23 -14.57 -18.53 36.63
C LYS A 23 -13.75 -18.46 35.34
N ALA A 24 -13.92 -19.42 34.44
CA ALA A 24 -13.43 -19.27 33.08
C ALA A 24 -14.13 -18.02 32.54
N GLU A 25 -13.38 -16.93 32.34
CA GLU A 25 -13.88 -15.80 31.57
C GLU A 25 -14.33 -16.35 30.23
N ALA A 26 -15.56 -16.03 29.85
CA ALA A 26 -16.07 -16.41 28.53
C ALA A 26 -15.07 -15.92 27.49
N PRO A 27 -14.71 -16.74 26.49
CA PRO A 27 -13.77 -16.32 25.47
C PRO A 27 -14.31 -15.05 24.82
N VAL A 28 -13.52 -13.97 24.87
CA VAL A 28 -13.84 -12.72 24.17
C VAL A 28 -13.76 -13.04 22.69
N LEU A 29 -14.89 -13.03 22.01
CA LEU A 29 -14.94 -13.25 20.57
C LEU A 29 -14.23 -12.10 19.87
N PRO A 30 -13.39 -12.38 18.87
CA PRO A 30 -12.72 -11.33 18.11
C PRO A 30 -13.76 -10.48 17.37
N VAL A 31 -13.60 -9.16 17.46
CA VAL A 31 -14.40 -8.18 16.71
C VAL A 31 -13.50 -7.43 15.72
N PRO A 32 -14.07 -6.85 14.63
CA PRO A 32 -13.30 -5.99 13.74
C PRO A 32 -12.59 -4.88 14.51
N GLN A 33 -11.32 -4.63 14.18
CA GLN A 33 -10.49 -3.63 14.85
C GLN A 33 -9.85 -2.70 13.82
N GLU A 34 -9.86 -1.40 14.09
CA GLU A 34 -9.28 -0.38 13.19
C GLU A 34 -7.81 -0.64 12.89
N GLY A 35 -7.01 -1.02 13.88
CA GLY A 35 -5.58 -1.33 13.68
C GLY A 35 -5.35 -2.47 12.68
N GLN A 36 -6.25 -3.47 12.62
CA GLN A 36 -6.17 -4.55 11.63
C GLN A 36 -6.61 -4.08 10.25
N VAL A 37 -7.63 -3.22 10.18
CA VAL A 37 -8.07 -2.57 8.94
C VAL A 37 -6.91 -1.77 8.34
N LYS A 38 -6.25 -0.91 9.12
CA LYS A 38 -5.07 -0.14 8.70
C LYS A 38 -3.92 -1.03 8.23
N ALA A 39 -3.62 -2.11 8.95
CA ALA A 39 -2.57 -3.05 8.56
C ALA A 39 -2.89 -3.75 7.23
N ILE A 40 -4.15 -4.10 6.97
CA ILE A 40 -4.58 -4.65 5.67
C ILE A 40 -4.36 -3.61 4.57
N CYS A 41 -4.73 -2.36 4.81
CA CYS A 41 -4.54 -1.28 3.83
C CYS A 41 -3.05 -1.05 3.51
N GLN A 42 -2.17 -1.09 4.50
CA GLN A 42 -0.72 -0.98 4.30
C GLN A 42 -0.14 -2.12 3.45
N LEU A 43 -0.72 -3.31 3.52
CA LEU A 43 -0.29 -4.49 2.75
C LEU A 43 -1.02 -4.63 1.41
N ALA A 44 -2.15 -3.95 1.25
CA ALA A 44 -3.00 -4.03 0.07
C ALA A 44 -2.54 -3.06 -1.02
N VAL A 45 -1.29 -3.18 -1.44
CA VAL A 45 -0.71 -2.37 -2.51
C VAL A 45 -0.72 -3.12 -3.84
N LEU A 46 -0.77 -2.37 -4.93
CA LEU A 46 -0.59 -2.84 -6.30
C LEU A 46 0.76 -2.34 -6.80
N GLU A 47 1.67 -3.25 -7.11
CA GLU A 47 2.95 -2.94 -7.73
C GLU A 47 2.85 -3.14 -9.23
N CYS A 48 3.24 -2.13 -10.00
CA CYS A 48 3.17 -2.10 -11.46
C CYS A 48 4.55 -1.82 -12.04
N ASP A 49 4.97 -2.67 -12.98
CA ASP A 49 6.17 -2.45 -13.76
C ASP A 49 5.82 -1.69 -15.04
N TYR A 50 6.56 -0.63 -15.29
CA TYR A 50 6.43 0.22 -16.48
C TYR A 50 7.68 0.09 -17.35
N HIS A 51 7.45 0.13 -18.66
CA HIS A 51 8.51 0.24 -19.65
C HIS A 51 8.12 1.38 -20.60
N ASN A 52 8.83 2.49 -20.51
CA ASN A 52 8.45 3.74 -21.12
C ASN A 52 9.60 4.38 -21.93
N LEU A 53 9.24 5.39 -22.70
CA LEU A 53 10.14 6.19 -23.50
C LEU A 53 9.96 7.66 -23.16
N ALA A 54 10.98 8.31 -22.58
CA ALA A 54 10.97 9.75 -22.36
C ALA A 54 11.66 10.48 -23.53
N LYS A 55 11.05 11.57 -24.00
CA LYS A 55 11.62 12.41 -25.06
C LYS A 55 12.32 13.61 -24.46
N PHE A 56 13.54 13.83 -24.91
CA PHE A 56 14.31 15.03 -24.60
C PHE A 56 14.48 15.89 -25.85
N GLU A 57 14.24 17.20 -25.72
CA GLU A 57 14.45 18.17 -26.80
C GLU A 57 14.98 19.50 -26.24
N GLN A 58 16.14 19.95 -26.71
CA GLN A 58 16.72 21.24 -26.37
C GLN A 58 17.09 21.98 -27.65
N LYS A 59 16.50 23.16 -27.87
CA LYS A 59 16.83 24.02 -29.00
C LYS A 59 18.15 24.74 -28.77
N ASP A 60 18.87 25.01 -29.88
CA ASP A 60 20.15 25.75 -29.86
C ASP A 60 21.20 25.18 -28.88
N ALA A 61 21.21 23.86 -28.68
CA ALA A 61 22.07 23.19 -27.69
C ALA A 61 23.56 23.29 -28.00
N SER A 62 23.95 23.50 -29.25
CA SER A 62 25.33 23.78 -29.62
C SER A 62 25.43 24.86 -30.68
N LYS A 63 26.44 25.73 -30.57
CA LYS A 63 26.76 26.77 -31.53
C LYS A 63 28.14 26.53 -32.10
N PHE A 64 28.24 26.44 -33.43
CA PHE A 64 29.52 26.50 -34.16
C PHE A 64 29.41 27.49 -35.27
N LEU A 65 30.18 28.61 -35.18
CA LEU A 65 30.11 29.78 -36.05
C LEU A 65 28.68 30.36 -36.06
N TRP A 66 27.98 30.30 -37.20
CA TRP A 66 26.59 30.76 -37.38
C TRP A 66 25.57 29.61 -37.43
N MET A 67 26.04 28.38 -37.24
CA MET A 67 25.16 27.19 -37.24
C MET A 67 24.84 26.81 -35.81
N THR A 68 23.53 26.59 -35.52
CA THR A 68 23.04 26.03 -34.29
C THR A 68 22.53 24.61 -34.54
N LYS A 69 22.71 23.74 -33.59
CA LYS A 69 22.15 22.40 -33.60
C LYS A 69 21.27 22.20 -32.38
N ASP A 70 20.09 21.67 -32.60
CA ASP A 70 19.22 21.19 -31.54
C ASP A 70 19.75 19.88 -31.00
N LYS A 71 19.41 19.59 -29.75
CA LYS A 71 19.64 18.30 -29.13
C LYS A 71 18.31 17.58 -29.00
N ARG A 72 18.25 16.36 -29.56
CA ARG A 72 17.04 15.53 -29.55
C ARG A 72 17.43 14.08 -29.35
N PHE A 73 16.89 13.46 -28.30
CA PHE A 73 17.05 12.04 -28.06
C PHE A 73 15.87 11.51 -27.25
N TRP A 74 15.73 10.21 -27.20
CA TRP A 74 14.77 9.50 -26.35
C TRP A 74 15.53 8.61 -25.39
N VAL A 75 14.96 8.40 -24.23
CA VAL A 75 15.51 7.48 -23.20
C VAL A 75 14.47 6.41 -22.94
N GLU A 76 14.85 5.18 -23.23
CA GLU A 76 14.08 3.99 -22.89
C GLU A 76 14.41 3.60 -21.45
N TYR A 77 13.38 3.40 -20.59
CA TYR A 77 13.58 3.08 -19.19
C TYR A 77 12.53 2.13 -18.65
N SER A 78 12.94 1.34 -17.66
CA SER A 78 12.02 0.56 -16.83
C SER A 78 11.81 1.27 -15.50
N ALA A 79 10.64 1.09 -14.92
CA ALA A 79 10.26 1.74 -13.69
C ALA A 79 9.26 0.90 -12.92
N THR A 80 9.15 1.13 -11.61
CA THR A 80 8.15 0.50 -10.75
C THR A 80 7.31 1.58 -10.08
N ALA A 81 6.00 1.38 -10.06
CA ALA A 81 5.07 2.19 -9.30
C ALA A 81 4.30 1.34 -8.28
N VAL A 82 4.06 1.91 -7.11
CA VAL A 82 3.28 1.30 -6.03
C VAL A 82 2.03 2.14 -5.83
N LEU A 83 0.87 1.54 -6.03
CA LEU A 83 -0.45 2.15 -5.91
C LEU A 83 -1.16 1.58 -4.68
N GLY A 84 -1.95 2.39 -4.01
CA GLY A 84 -2.71 1.98 -2.84
C GLY A 84 -3.37 3.16 -2.15
N ILE A 85 -3.86 2.94 -0.93
CA ILE A 85 -4.44 4.00 -0.11
C ILE A 85 -3.53 4.38 1.04
N ASP A 86 -3.66 5.62 1.52
CA ASP A 86 -2.97 6.09 2.72
C ASP A 86 -3.63 5.49 3.97
N ALA A 87 -3.00 4.49 4.56
CA ALA A 87 -3.55 3.78 5.71
C ALA A 87 -3.69 4.65 6.97
N ASP A 88 -2.94 5.75 7.08
CA ASP A 88 -3.05 6.67 8.22
C ASP A 88 -4.36 7.45 8.20
N GLN A 89 -4.94 7.64 7.02
CA GLN A 89 -6.23 8.32 6.84
C GLN A 89 -7.44 7.38 6.96
N VAL A 90 -7.20 6.08 7.12
CA VAL A 90 -8.27 5.08 7.28
C VAL A 90 -8.83 5.13 8.68
N SER A 91 -10.16 5.11 8.81
CA SER A 91 -10.85 4.94 10.08
C SER A 91 -11.94 3.87 9.99
N MET A 92 -12.31 3.30 11.13
CA MET A 92 -13.35 2.30 11.21
C MET A 92 -14.21 2.52 12.45
N GLU A 93 -15.52 2.41 12.28
CA GLU A 93 -16.52 2.39 13.36
C GLU A 93 -17.32 1.10 13.32
N LEU A 94 -17.56 0.52 14.49
CA LEU A 94 -18.44 -0.64 14.65
C LEU A 94 -19.68 -0.22 15.43
N GLN A 95 -20.84 -0.28 14.78
CA GLN A 95 -22.13 0.03 15.39
C GLN A 95 -23.06 -1.19 15.25
N GLY A 96 -23.17 -1.97 16.33
CA GLY A 96 -23.91 -3.23 16.30
C GLY A 96 -23.27 -4.24 15.36
N ASP A 97 -23.94 -4.53 14.25
CA ASP A 97 -23.47 -5.45 13.18
C ASP A 97 -22.92 -4.70 11.95
N VAL A 98 -22.95 -3.36 11.95
CA VAL A 98 -22.44 -2.55 10.84
C VAL A 98 -21.01 -2.14 11.09
N VAL A 99 -20.13 -2.48 10.15
CA VAL A 99 -18.71 -2.07 10.10
C VAL A 99 -18.59 -0.97 9.05
N SER A 100 -18.55 0.28 9.50
CA SER A 100 -18.35 1.46 8.63
C SER A 100 -16.85 1.74 8.50
N ILE A 101 -16.32 1.70 7.29
CA ILE A 101 -14.90 1.94 7.02
C ILE A 101 -14.78 3.17 6.12
N THR A 102 -14.08 4.19 6.61
CA THR A 102 -13.78 5.39 5.82
C THR A 102 -12.40 5.25 5.20
N LEU A 103 -12.31 5.40 3.89
CA LEU A 103 -11.11 5.22 3.07
C LEU A 103 -10.80 6.50 2.28
N PRO A 104 -9.53 6.90 2.15
CA PRO A 104 -9.14 7.82 1.09
C PRO A 104 -9.21 7.12 -0.28
N ARG A 105 -9.13 7.89 -1.36
CA ARG A 105 -8.99 7.33 -2.71
C ARG A 105 -7.60 6.73 -2.88
N ALA A 106 -7.51 5.71 -3.75
CA ALA A 106 -6.23 5.14 -4.13
C ALA A 106 -5.39 6.17 -4.88
N ARG A 107 -4.10 6.17 -4.60
CA ARG A 107 -3.13 7.10 -5.17
C ARG A 107 -1.79 6.42 -5.40
N VAL A 108 -0.89 7.12 -6.07
CA VAL A 108 0.51 6.71 -6.19
C VAL A 108 1.18 6.88 -4.82
N LEU A 109 1.59 5.78 -4.22
CA LEU A 109 2.32 5.76 -2.95
C LEU A 109 3.84 5.91 -3.15
N ASN A 110 4.35 5.29 -4.21
CA ASN A 110 5.73 5.42 -4.66
C ASN A 110 5.80 5.21 -6.17
N CYS A 111 6.72 5.90 -6.84
CA CYS A 111 7.09 5.58 -8.20
C CYS A 111 8.56 5.94 -8.44
N GLU A 112 9.29 5.03 -9.07
CA GLU A 112 10.74 5.14 -9.21
C GLU A 112 11.20 4.56 -10.55
N VAL A 113 12.03 5.33 -11.26
CA VAL A 113 12.73 4.84 -12.44
C VAL A 113 13.87 3.93 -11.98
N ASN A 114 13.95 2.74 -12.56
CA ASN A 114 15.03 1.82 -12.30
C ASN A 114 16.33 2.36 -12.96
N GLY A 115 17.23 2.89 -12.15
CA GLY A 115 18.51 3.44 -12.62
C GLY A 115 19.37 2.42 -13.37
N ASP A 116 19.26 1.13 -13.04
CA ASP A 116 20.01 0.06 -13.70
C ASP A 116 19.50 -0.20 -15.13
N SER A 117 18.29 0.25 -15.48
CA SER A 117 17.75 0.18 -16.85
C SER A 117 18.37 1.22 -17.78
N LEU A 118 19.02 2.26 -17.22
CA LEU A 118 19.60 3.36 -17.95
C LEU A 118 21.08 3.04 -18.28
N SER A 119 21.30 2.60 -19.50
CA SER A 119 22.62 2.34 -20.07
C SER A 119 22.84 3.22 -21.30
N LYS A 120 24.03 3.16 -21.89
CA LYS A 120 24.28 3.88 -23.16
C LYS A 120 23.37 3.44 -24.29
N ASP A 121 22.91 2.20 -24.25
CA ASP A 121 22.04 1.61 -25.28
C ASP A 121 20.57 2.05 -25.09
N SER A 122 20.22 2.61 -23.93
CA SER A 122 18.90 3.14 -23.63
C SER A 122 18.64 4.50 -24.29
N TYR A 123 19.70 5.17 -24.83
CA TYR A 123 19.61 6.46 -25.47
C TYR A 123 19.49 6.33 -26.99
N ILE A 124 18.37 6.73 -27.54
CA ILE A 124 18.12 6.78 -28.99
C ILE A 124 18.33 8.21 -29.43
N VAL A 125 19.49 8.51 -29.99
CA VAL A 125 19.88 9.86 -30.40
C VAL A 125 19.50 10.12 -31.85
N ASP A 126 18.81 11.26 -32.10
CA ASP A 126 18.50 11.68 -33.47
C ASP A 126 19.83 11.94 -34.25
N LYS A 127 19.88 11.48 -35.49
CA LYS A 127 21.08 11.60 -36.35
C LYS A 127 21.55 13.03 -36.56
N ASP A 128 20.65 14.01 -36.48
CA ASP A 128 20.93 15.43 -36.65
C ASP A 128 21.08 16.16 -35.31
N SER A 129 21.06 15.44 -34.18
CA SER A 129 21.21 15.97 -32.83
C SER A 129 22.63 16.45 -32.55
N ALA A 130 22.75 17.45 -31.67
CA ALA A 130 24.02 17.72 -30.97
C ALA A 130 24.38 16.54 -30.07
N PRO A 131 25.68 16.32 -29.74
CA PRO A 131 26.11 15.23 -28.89
C PRO A 131 25.44 15.26 -27.50
N VAL A 132 25.08 14.10 -26.98
CA VAL A 132 24.60 13.92 -25.62
C VAL A 132 25.76 13.98 -24.65
N THR A 133 25.62 14.72 -23.56
CA THR A 133 26.64 14.90 -22.52
C THR A 133 26.18 14.25 -21.21
N ALA A 134 27.07 14.05 -20.25
CA ALA A 134 26.71 13.51 -18.93
C ALA A 134 25.68 14.36 -18.17
N GLN A 135 25.64 15.67 -18.43
CA GLN A 135 24.63 16.54 -17.85
C GLN A 135 23.24 16.30 -18.45
N ASP A 136 23.18 15.96 -19.74
CA ASP A 136 21.94 15.59 -20.40
C ASP A 136 21.40 14.27 -19.89
N GLU A 137 22.28 13.32 -19.52
CA GLU A 137 21.89 12.05 -18.91
C GLU A 137 21.22 12.26 -17.56
N VAL A 138 21.76 13.14 -16.70
CA VAL A 138 21.14 13.50 -15.42
C VAL A 138 19.77 14.15 -15.62
N TYR A 139 19.68 15.08 -16.56
CA TYR A 139 18.41 15.76 -16.88
C TYR A 139 17.37 14.76 -17.44
N ALA A 140 17.82 13.88 -18.33
CA ALA A 140 16.94 12.85 -18.91
C ALA A 140 16.39 11.88 -17.86
N PHE A 141 17.16 11.56 -16.82
CA PHE A 141 16.68 10.78 -15.69
C PHE A 141 15.57 11.52 -14.93
N GLN A 142 15.73 12.82 -14.68
CA GLN A 142 14.70 13.63 -14.03
C GLN A 142 13.43 13.71 -14.86
N GLU A 143 13.56 13.96 -16.16
CA GLU A 143 12.42 13.96 -17.10
C GLU A 143 11.71 12.60 -17.16
N ALA A 144 12.47 11.50 -17.12
CA ALA A 144 11.90 10.15 -17.07
C ALA A 144 11.10 9.94 -15.77
N GLN A 145 11.63 10.41 -14.63
CA GLN A 145 10.96 10.32 -13.33
C GLN A 145 9.67 11.14 -13.30
N ASP A 146 9.68 12.36 -13.83
CA ASP A 146 8.52 13.24 -13.90
C ASP A 146 7.46 12.71 -14.88
N SER A 147 7.89 12.22 -16.05
CA SER A 147 7.02 11.59 -17.04
C SER A 147 6.36 10.31 -16.51
N LEU A 148 7.12 9.50 -15.75
CA LEU A 148 6.59 8.32 -15.08
C LEU A 148 5.47 8.71 -14.12
N ARG A 149 5.73 9.66 -13.22
CA ARG A 149 4.76 10.12 -12.23
C ARG A 149 3.46 10.57 -12.90
N GLN A 150 3.56 11.42 -13.91
CA GLN A 150 2.39 11.90 -14.68
C GLN A 150 1.62 10.74 -15.35
N THR A 151 2.33 9.75 -15.89
CA THR A 151 1.73 8.58 -16.52
C THR A 151 0.94 7.75 -15.51
N VAL A 152 1.55 7.49 -14.35
CA VAL A 152 0.94 6.66 -13.31
C VAL A 152 -0.25 7.37 -12.64
N GLU A 153 -0.13 8.67 -12.38
CA GLU A 153 -1.22 9.47 -11.80
C GLU A 153 -2.43 9.63 -12.74
N ALA A 154 -2.20 9.56 -14.06
CA ALA A 154 -3.24 9.59 -15.07
C ALA A 154 -3.88 8.21 -15.34
N ASP A 155 -3.31 7.12 -14.82
CA ASP A 155 -3.79 5.76 -15.05
C ASP A 155 -4.96 5.43 -14.10
N GLY A 156 -6.13 5.96 -14.41
CA GLY A 156 -7.35 5.77 -13.61
C GLY A 156 -7.73 4.31 -13.46
N ASP A 157 -7.54 3.48 -14.46
CA ASP A 157 -7.90 2.05 -14.43
C ASP A 157 -7.05 1.31 -13.37
N MET A 158 -5.76 1.62 -13.26
CA MET A 158 -4.88 1.02 -12.26
C MET A 158 -5.17 1.55 -10.85
N LEU A 159 -5.52 2.82 -10.70
CA LEU A 159 -5.94 3.39 -9.42
C LEU A 159 -7.26 2.76 -8.95
N ASP A 160 -8.24 2.57 -9.83
CA ASP A 160 -9.49 1.89 -9.52
C ASP A 160 -9.28 0.41 -9.16
N LEU A 161 -8.34 -0.26 -9.82
CA LEU A 161 -7.96 -1.62 -9.48
C LEU A 161 -7.32 -1.70 -8.09
N ALA A 162 -6.44 -0.77 -7.73
CA ALA A 162 -5.84 -0.67 -6.40
C ALA A 162 -6.91 -0.42 -5.33
N GLN A 163 -7.86 0.49 -5.59
CA GLN A 163 -9.00 0.76 -4.71
C GLN A 163 -9.85 -0.49 -4.47
N THR A 164 -10.24 -1.17 -5.54
CA THR A 164 -11.05 -2.39 -5.49
C THR A 164 -10.36 -3.49 -4.69
N ARG A 165 -9.05 -3.66 -4.87
CA ARG A 165 -8.25 -4.66 -4.14
C ARG A 165 -8.28 -4.44 -2.62
N VAL A 166 -8.14 -3.19 -2.18
CA VAL A 166 -8.24 -2.83 -0.76
C VAL A 166 -9.61 -3.20 -0.22
N GLU A 167 -10.67 -2.80 -0.89
CA GLU A 167 -12.05 -3.07 -0.46
C GLU A 167 -12.36 -4.57 -0.37
N GLU A 168 -11.91 -5.35 -1.35
CA GLU A 168 -12.08 -6.81 -1.34
C GLU A 168 -11.36 -7.46 -0.17
N LEU A 169 -10.14 -7.05 0.13
CA LEU A 169 -9.37 -7.58 1.27
C LEU A 169 -10.04 -7.22 2.60
N LEU A 170 -10.56 -6.02 2.74
CA LEU A 170 -11.30 -5.59 3.93
C LEU A 170 -12.62 -6.34 4.09
N LYS A 171 -13.40 -6.52 3.02
CA LYS A 171 -14.60 -7.37 3.02
C LYS A 171 -14.27 -8.80 3.42
N ASN A 172 -13.21 -9.38 2.88
CA ASN A 172 -12.78 -10.74 3.20
C ASN A 172 -12.35 -10.88 4.66
N TYR A 173 -11.67 -9.88 5.21
CA TYR A 173 -11.31 -9.84 6.63
C TYR A 173 -12.55 -9.87 7.53
N VAL A 174 -13.50 -8.96 7.30
CA VAL A 174 -14.74 -8.88 8.10
C VAL A 174 -15.57 -10.15 7.96
N ASN A 175 -15.70 -10.70 6.75
CA ASN A 175 -16.41 -11.96 6.50
C ASN A 175 -15.74 -13.16 7.20
N SER A 176 -14.42 -13.15 7.31
CA SER A 176 -13.69 -14.20 8.03
C SER A 176 -13.93 -14.14 9.52
N LEU A 177 -14.01 -12.95 10.11
CA LEU A 177 -14.42 -12.74 11.50
C LEU A 177 -15.86 -13.17 11.72
N ALA A 178 -16.78 -12.79 10.84
CA ALA A 178 -18.18 -13.20 10.88
C ALA A 178 -18.32 -14.72 11.00
N LYS A 179 -17.61 -15.46 10.14
CA LYS A 179 -17.60 -16.92 10.16
C LYS A 179 -17.02 -17.51 11.46
N ALA A 180 -15.95 -16.91 11.97
CA ALA A 180 -15.28 -17.37 13.17
C ALA A 180 -16.09 -17.13 14.45
N THR A 181 -16.89 -16.07 14.49
CA THR A 181 -17.67 -15.63 15.66
C THR A 181 -19.13 -16.04 15.61
N GLY A 182 -19.64 -16.42 14.43
CA GLY A 182 -21.07 -16.65 14.20
C GLY A 182 -21.89 -15.36 14.22
N THR A 183 -21.24 -14.19 14.10
CA THR A 183 -21.87 -12.88 14.03
C THR A 183 -21.98 -12.45 12.56
N GLU A 184 -23.12 -12.00 12.13
CA GLU A 184 -23.28 -11.42 10.80
C GLU A 184 -22.85 -9.95 10.85
N TYR A 185 -21.83 -9.59 10.05
CA TYR A 185 -21.39 -8.20 9.87
C TYR A 185 -21.76 -7.70 8.48
N ARG A 186 -22.16 -6.42 8.40
CA ARG A 186 -22.37 -5.69 7.15
C ARG A 186 -21.28 -4.61 7.03
N VAL A 187 -20.53 -4.62 5.92
CA VAL A 187 -19.48 -3.64 5.64
C VAL A 187 -20.06 -2.51 4.80
N GLU A 188 -19.84 -1.27 5.23
CA GLU A 188 -20.17 -0.06 4.50
C GLU A 188 -18.88 0.76 4.30
N PHE A 189 -18.59 1.16 3.04
CA PHE A 189 -17.47 2.02 2.72
C PHE A 189 -17.93 3.46 2.54
N HIS A 190 -17.18 4.37 3.13
CA HIS A 190 -17.28 5.81 2.94
C HIS A 190 -15.94 6.31 2.38
N TYR A 191 -15.99 7.33 1.54
CA TYR A 191 -14.77 7.88 0.97
C TYR A 191 -14.56 9.29 1.47
N LEU A 192 -13.30 9.62 1.80
CA LEU A 192 -12.92 10.99 2.07
C LEU A 192 -13.11 11.81 0.80
N GLU A 193 -13.70 12.99 0.93
CA GLU A 193 -13.71 13.96 -0.18
C GLU A 193 -12.27 14.42 -0.42
N GLU A 194 -11.84 14.47 -1.68
CA GLU A 194 -10.55 15.05 -2.02
C GLU A 194 -10.63 16.55 -1.73
N ASP A 195 -9.75 17.03 -0.85
CA ASP A 195 -9.59 18.47 -0.65
C ASP A 195 -9.07 19.08 -1.97
N GLU A 196 -9.91 19.83 -2.67
CA GLU A 196 -9.62 20.48 -3.95
C GLU A 196 -8.47 21.53 -3.86
N ASN A 197 -7.74 21.58 -2.72
CA ASN A 197 -6.71 22.58 -2.39
C ASN A 197 -5.40 21.99 -1.83
N ALA A 198 -5.02 20.75 -2.16
CA ALA A 198 -3.74 20.19 -1.72
C ALA A 198 -2.69 20.20 -2.84
#